data_8b5c7452ffdefbbb6a289e7afef8a565
#
_entry.id   8b5c7452ffdefbbb6a289e7afef8a565
#
_cell.length_a   1.000
_cell.length_b   1.000
_cell.length_c   1.000
_cell.angle_alpha   90.00
_cell.angle_beta   90.00
_cell.angle_gamma   90.00
#
_symmetry.space_group_name_H-M   'P 1'
#
loop_
_entity.id
_entity.type
_entity.pdbx_description
1 polymer ?
#
loop_
_entity_poly.entity_id
_entity_poly.type
_entity_poly.pdbx_seq_one_letter_code
_entity_poly.pdbx_strand_id
1 'polypeptide(L)'
;MIRLAKPEDIAAVAEIYDEIHTQEAQGSMTIGWIPGVYPTETTAEAALRRGDLYVYEEEGKILASAVLNQVQVDVYAKGSWKYPAEDREVLVLHTLTVSPAAGKKGIGKRFVAFYEQCARDCGCSVLRMDTNARNKVARSFYQKLGYREAGIVPCTFNGIPNVDLVLLEKKL
;
A
#
# COMPACT_ATOMS: atom_id res chain seq x y z
N MET A 1 -11.80 -8.92 -9.67
CA MET A 1 -11.96 -9.63 -8.36
C MET A 1 -10.68 -9.47 -7.56
N ILE A 2 -10.77 -9.27 -6.22
CA ILE A 2 -9.56 -9.25 -5.35
C ILE A 2 -9.43 -10.64 -4.71
N ARG A 3 -8.21 -11.20 -4.71
CA ARG A 3 -7.86 -12.50 -4.15
C ARG A 3 -6.42 -12.55 -3.67
N LEU A 4 -6.06 -13.55 -2.89
CA LEU A 4 -4.66 -13.85 -2.60
C LEU A 4 -3.90 -14.12 -3.90
N ALA A 5 -2.67 -13.64 -3.94
CA ALA A 5 -1.77 -13.88 -5.07
C ALA A 5 -1.32 -15.35 -5.11
N LYS A 6 -0.99 -15.80 -6.31
CA LYS A 6 -0.40 -17.11 -6.60
C LYS A 6 1.00 -16.90 -7.20
N PRO A 7 1.86 -17.95 -7.24
CA PRO A 7 3.20 -17.83 -7.83
C PRO A 7 3.20 -17.26 -9.25
N GLU A 8 2.22 -17.64 -10.07
CA GLU A 8 2.09 -17.16 -11.45
C GLU A 8 1.76 -15.66 -11.59
N ASP A 9 1.29 -15.00 -10.52
CA ASP A 9 0.95 -13.58 -10.53
C ASP A 9 2.18 -12.67 -10.34
N ILE A 10 3.31 -13.21 -9.83
CA ILE A 10 4.47 -12.41 -9.43
C ILE A 10 5.03 -11.59 -10.58
N ALA A 11 5.18 -12.18 -11.76
CA ALA A 11 5.68 -11.46 -12.93
C ALA A 11 4.80 -10.26 -13.29
N ALA A 12 3.47 -10.42 -13.25
CA ALA A 12 2.54 -9.32 -13.53
C ALA A 12 2.55 -8.24 -12.42
N VAL A 13 2.76 -8.61 -11.17
CA VAL A 13 2.93 -7.65 -10.07
C VAL A 13 4.23 -6.85 -10.23
N ALA A 14 5.35 -7.52 -10.59
CA ALA A 14 6.62 -6.86 -10.85
C ALA A 14 6.52 -5.90 -12.04
N GLU A 15 5.81 -6.28 -13.11
CA GLU A 15 5.55 -5.41 -14.25
C GLU A 15 4.82 -4.13 -13.85
N ILE A 16 3.80 -4.22 -12.96
CA ILE A 16 3.11 -3.03 -12.42
C ILE A 16 4.09 -2.12 -11.66
N TYR A 17 5.02 -2.68 -10.87
CA TYR A 17 6.03 -1.89 -10.17
C TYR A 17 6.93 -1.14 -11.17
N ASP A 18 7.38 -1.81 -12.24
CA ASP A 18 8.23 -1.22 -13.28
C ASP A 18 7.48 -0.13 -14.07
N GLU A 19 6.19 -0.34 -14.37
CA GLU A 19 5.33 0.69 -14.99
C GLU A 19 5.27 1.95 -14.11
N ILE A 20 5.09 1.78 -12.79
CA ILE A 20 5.02 2.90 -11.82
C ILE A 20 6.37 3.60 -11.72
N HIS A 21 7.49 2.86 -11.63
CA HIS A 21 8.83 3.43 -11.66
C HIS A 21 9.09 4.25 -12.92
N THR A 22 8.65 3.75 -14.07
CA THR A 22 8.76 4.44 -15.36
C THR A 22 7.96 5.75 -15.35
N GLN A 23 6.73 5.73 -14.86
CA GLN A 23 5.88 6.93 -14.76
C GLN A 23 6.48 7.98 -13.81
N GLU A 24 7.11 7.56 -12.72
CA GLU A 24 7.81 8.47 -11.80
C GLU A 24 9.05 9.07 -12.44
N ALA A 25 9.85 8.28 -13.15
CA ALA A 25 11.02 8.77 -13.88
C ALA A 25 10.65 9.80 -14.97
N GLN A 26 9.48 9.64 -15.59
CA GLN A 26 8.92 10.59 -16.56
C GLN A 26 8.24 11.82 -15.95
N GLY A 27 8.17 11.90 -14.61
CA GLY A 27 7.54 13.00 -13.88
C GLY A 27 6.00 12.96 -13.87
N SER A 28 5.39 11.87 -14.34
CA SER A 28 3.93 11.69 -14.36
C SER A 28 3.36 11.28 -13.01
N MET A 29 4.20 10.74 -12.12
CA MET A 29 3.88 10.37 -10.74
C MET A 29 4.93 10.93 -9.78
N THR A 30 4.56 11.07 -8.51
CA THR A 30 5.45 11.56 -7.45
C THR A 30 5.24 10.71 -6.21
N ILE A 31 5.70 9.46 -6.25
CA ILE A 31 5.54 8.48 -5.19
C ILE A 31 6.78 8.44 -4.29
N GLY A 32 7.97 8.71 -4.85
CA GLY A 32 9.25 8.69 -4.16
C GLY A 32 9.89 7.31 -4.09
N TRP A 33 9.45 6.36 -4.92
CA TRP A 33 10.07 5.05 -5.06
C TRP A 33 11.29 5.09 -5.98
N ILE A 34 12.24 4.17 -5.76
CA ILE A 34 13.49 4.10 -6.50
C ILE A 34 13.59 2.75 -7.20
N PRO A 35 13.74 2.71 -8.54
CA PRO A 35 13.93 1.48 -9.30
C PRO A 35 15.09 0.64 -8.75
N GLY A 36 14.91 -0.67 -8.65
CA GLY A 36 15.90 -1.60 -8.11
C GLY A 36 16.08 -1.55 -6.58
N VAL A 37 15.44 -0.59 -5.88
CA VAL A 37 15.44 -0.48 -4.43
C VAL A 37 14.11 -0.91 -3.85
N TYR A 38 13.00 -0.24 -4.23
CA TYR A 38 11.67 -0.56 -3.72
C TYR A 38 10.56 0.07 -4.58
N PRO A 39 9.41 -0.63 -4.79
CA PRO A 39 9.29 -2.08 -4.66
C PRO A 39 9.97 -2.81 -5.82
N THR A 40 10.29 -4.09 -5.61
CA THR A 40 10.93 -4.96 -6.60
C THR A 40 10.17 -6.30 -6.67
N GLU A 41 10.49 -7.13 -7.66
CA GLU A 41 9.96 -8.49 -7.74
C GLU A 41 10.17 -9.26 -6.42
N THR A 42 11.35 -9.13 -5.80
CA THR A 42 11.66 -9.73 -4.49
C THR A 42 10.71 -9.24 -3.39
N THR A 43 10.22 -7.99 -3.48
CA THR A 43 9.19 -7.47 -2.55
C THR A 43 7.90 -8.27 -2.68
N ALA A 44 7.45 -8.52 -3.92
CA ALA A 44 6.24 -9.32 -4.19
C ALA A 44 6.41 -10.78 -3.78
N GLU A 45 7.55 -11.40 -4.10
CA GLU A 45 7.87 -12.78 -3.70
C GLU A 45 7.88 -12.96 -2.18
N ALA A 46 8.45 -12.00 -1.45
CA ALA A 46 8.48 -12.04 0.01
C ALA A 46 7.06 -11.98 0.60
N ALA A 47 6.19 -11.13 0.04
CA ALA A 47 4.79 -11.03 0.44
C ALA A 47 4.00 -12.30 0.07
N LEU A 48 4.25 -12.88 -1.10
CA LEU A 48 3.65 -14.16 -1.49
C LEU A 48 4.02 -15.28 -0.50
N ARG A 49 5.30 -15.39 -0.14
CA ARG A 49 5.77 -16.41 0.83
C ARG A 49 5.15 -16.25 2.22
N ARG A 50 4.84 -15.02 2.64
CA ARG A 50 4.10 -14.76 3.89
C ARG A 50 2.61 -15.03 3.78
N GLY A 51 2.06 -15.12 2.56
CA GLY A 51 0.63 -15.30 2.33
C GLY A 51 -0.19 -14.03 2.54
N ASP A 52 0.42 -12.86 2.41
CA ASP A 52 -0.20 -11.55 2.64
C ASP A 52 -0.27 -10.64 1.38
N LEU A 53 0.14 -11.17 0.22
CA LEU A 53 0.00 -10.48 -1.07
C LEU A 53 -1.38 -10.73 -1.68
N TYR A 54 -2.09 -9.65 -1.99
CA TYR A 54 -3.37 -9.68 -2.69
C TYR A 54 -3.24 -9.01 -4.05
N VAL A 55 -4.01 -9.51 -5.02
CA VAL A 55 -4.06 -8.97 -6.38
C VAL A 55 -5.51 -8.68 -6.80
N TYR A 56 -5.68 -7.66 -7.64
CA TYR A 56 -6.94 -7.42 -8.35
C TYR A 56 -6.82 -7.98 -9.76
N GLU A 57 -7.67 -8.95 -10.05
CA GLU A 57 -7.76 -9.58 -11.36
C GLU A 57 -9.05 -9.18 -12.08
N GLU A 58 -8.93 -8.85 -13.36
CA GLU A 58 -10.03 -8.57 -14.28
C GLU A 58 -9.70 -9.17 -15.64
N GLU A 59 -10.58 -10.02 -16.15
CA GLU A 59 -10.44 -10.70 -17.47
C GLU A 59 -9.08 -11.41 -17.63
N GLY A 60 -8.63 -12.11 -16.58
CA GLY A 60 -7.37 -12.85 -16.57
C GLY A 60 -6.11 -11.97 -16.47
N LYS A 61 -6.26 -10.65 -16.25
CA LYS A 61 -5.14 -9.72 -16.10
C LYS A 61 -5.04 -9.22 -14.67
N ILE A 62 -3.82 -9.17 -14.14
CA ILE A 62 -3.54 -8.53 -12.86
C ILE A 62 -3.38 -7.02 -13.11
N LEU A 63 -4.20 -6.23 -12.45
CA LEU A 63 -4.26 -4.77 -12.62
C LEU A 63 -3.86 -3.99 -11.36
N ALA A 64 -3.77 -4.65 -10.22
CA ALA A 64 -3.34 -4.03 -8.97
C ALA A 64 -2.83 -5.07 -7.99
N SER A 65 -2.03 -4.64 -7.02
CA SER A 65 -1.60 -5.46 -5.90
C SER A 65 -1.51 -4.65 -4.61
N ALA A 66 -1.59 -5.34 -3.47
CA ALA A 66 -1.33 -4.76 -2.16
C ALA A 66 -0.92 -5.86 -1.18
N VAL A 67 -0.24 -5.46 -0.10
CA VAL A 67 0.09 -6.34 1.02
C VAL A 67 -0.79 -5.96 2.21
N LEU A 68 -1.48 -6.94 2.79
CA LEU A 68 -2.35 -6.76 3.96
C LEU A 68 -1.88 -7.68 5.09
N ASN A 69 -1.44 -7.09 6.21
CA ASN A 69 -1.03 -7.84 7.39
C ASN A 69 -1.16 -6.99 8.66
N GLN A 70 -0.76 -7.56 9.81
CA GLN A 70 -0.75 -6.86 11.10
C GLN A 70 0.67 -6.38 11.51
N VAL A 71 1.59 -6.30 10.55
CA VAL A 71 2.95 -5.84 10.80
C VAL A 71 3.00 -4.33 10.71
N GLN A 72 3.16 -3.66 11.84
CA GLN A 72 3.42 -2.24 11.90
C GLN A 72 4.92 -1.98 11.69
N VAL A 73 5.27 -1.06 10.78
CA VAL A 73 6.66 -0.68 10.57
C VAL A 73 7.19 0.14 11.76
N ASP A 74 8.48 0.01 12.08
CA ASP A 74 9.09 0.60 13.28
C ASP A 74 8.80 2.10 13.43
N VAL A 75 8.78 2.83 12.32
CA VAL A 75 8.53 4.27 12.31
C VAL A 75 7.12 4.64 12.79
N TYR A 76 6.17 3.72 12.79
CA TYR A 76 4.82 3.95 13.34
C TYR A 76 4.82 4.26 14.83
N ALA A 77 5.85 3.83 15.57
CA ALA A 77 6.02 4.20 16.97
C ALA A 77 6.13 5.72 17.21
N LYS A 78 6.48 6.49 16.18
CA LYS A 78 6.59 7.96 16.22
C LYS A 78 5.29 8.67 15.78
N GLY A 79 4.24 7.94 15.43
CA GLY A 79 2.98 8.50 14.98
C GLY A 79 2.16 9.12 16.11
N SER A 80 1.49 10.22 15.84
CA SER A 80 0.51 10.84 16.74
C SER A 80 -0.87 10.22 16.54
N TRP A 81 -0.97 8.93 16.86
CA TRP A 81 -2.18 8.14 16.67
C TRP A 81 -3.30 8.63 17.57
N LYS A 82 -4.46 8.91 16.99
CA LYS A 82 -5.68 9.25 17.71
C LYS A 82 -6.37 8.00 18.28
N TYR A 83 -6.18 6.87 17.59
CA TYR A 83 -6.82 5.60 17.95
C TYR A 83 -5.74 4.65 18.46
N PRO A 84 -5.47 4.63 19.80
CA PRO A 84 -4.56 3.66 20.39
C PRO A 84 -5.14 2.25 20.20
N ALA A 85 -4.29 1.31 19.82
CA ALA A 85 -4.68 -0.06 19.55
C ALA A 85 -3.48 -0.98 19.75
N GLU A 86 -3.73 -2.19 20.19
CA GLU A 86 -2.73 -3.26 20.23
C GLU A 86 -2.48 -3.79 18.81
N ASP A 87 -1.31 -4.39 18.55
CA ASP A 87 -0.96 -4.90 17.21
C ASP A 87 -2.03 -5.82 16.62
N ARG A 88 -2.63 -6.67 17.46
CA ARG A 88 -3.72 -7.58 17.04
C ARG A 88 -5.02 -6.87 16.60
N GLU A 89 -5.19 -5.60 16.95
CA GLU A 89 -6.36 -4.79 16.61
C GLU A 89 -6.13 -3.92 15.38
N VAL A 90 -4.91 -3.96 14.81
CA VAL A 90 -4.50 -3.13 13.68
C VAL A 90 -4.31 -3.99 12.44
N LEU A 91 -4.96 -3.62 11.34
CA LEU A 91 -4.60 -4.11 10.02
C LEU A 91 -3.85 -3.01 9.26
N VAL A 92 -2.78 -3.38 8.58
CA VAL A 92 -1.92 -2.46 7.83
C VAL A 92 -2.00 -2.77 6.33
N LEU A 93 -2.17 -1.73 5.54
CA LEU A 93 -2.08 -1.78 4.08
C LEU A 93 -0.71 -1.28 3.64
N HIS A 94 0.05 -2.14 2.98
CA HIS A 94 1.35 -1.80 2.41
C HIS A 94 1.33 -1.90 0.89
N THR A 95 2.09 -1.06 0.22
CA THR A 95 2.43 -1.16 -1.21
C THR A 95 1.21 -1.34 -2.11
N LEU A 96 0.16 -0.54 -1.89
CA LEU A 96 -0.97 -0.53 -2.82
C LEU A 96 -0.52 0.06 -4.16
N THR A 97 -0.57 -0.76 -5.20
CA THR A 97 -0.23 -0.41 -6.57
C THR A 97 -1.41 -0.65 -7.50
N VAL A 98 -1.57 0.21 -8.47
CA VAL A 98 -2.54 0.04 -9.56
C VAL A 98 -1.80 0.31 -10.86
N SER A 99 -1.91 -0.61 -11.84
CA SER A 99 -1.29 -0.43 -13.15
C SER A 99 -1.74 0.89 -13.78
N PRO A 100 -0.80 1.74 -14.20
CA PRO A 100 -1.12 2.97 -14.91
C PRO A 100 -1.99 2.72 -16.16
N ALA A 101 -1.78 1.57 -16.81
CA ALA A 101 -2.55 1.16 -17.98
C ALA A 101 -4.01 0.81 -17.67
N ALA A 102 -4.34 0.50 -16.42
CA ALA A 102 -5.71 0.15 -16.02
C ALA A 102 -6.69 1.33 -16.08
N GLY A 103 -6.19 2.56 -16.20
CA GLY A 103 -7.00 3.77 -16.25
C GLY A 103 -7.73 4.07 -14.94
N LYS A 104 -8.65 5.04 -15.00
CA LYS A 104 -9.40 5.51 -13.81
C LYS A 104 -10.63 4.64 -13.49
N LYS A 105 -10.46 3.34 -13.39
CA LYS A 105 -11.55 2.37 -13.13
C LYS A 105 -11.97 2.26 -11.66
N GLY A 106 -11.40 3.06 -10.75
CA GLY A 106 -11.71 3.02 -9.32
C GLY A 106 -11.15 1.78 -8.60
N ILE A 107 -10.15 1.10 -9.17
CA ILE A 107 -9.55 -0.12 -8.61
C ILE A 107 -8.96 0.14 -7.22
N GLY A 108 -8.25 1.25 -7.04
CA GLY A 108 -7.71 1.62 -5.73
C GLY A 108 -8.80 1.75 -4.65
N LYS A 109 -9.95 2.35 -4.99
CA LYS A 109 -11.08 2.45 -4.05
C LYS A 109 -11.66 1.07 -3.71
N ARG A 110 -11.77 0.18 -4.70
CA ARG A 110 -12.22 -1.21 -4.46
C ARG A 110 -11.24 -1.97 -3.56
N PHE A 111 -9.93 -1.73 -3.75
CA PHE A 111 -8.91 -2.34 -2.91
C PHE A 111 -8.98 -1.86 -1.46
N VAL A 112 -9.17 -0.56 -1.23
CA VAL A 112 -9.34 -0.02 0.13
C VAL A 112 -10.62 -0.54 0.77
N ALA A 113 -11.74 -0.64 0.04
CA ALA A 113 -12.98 -1.23 0.57
C ALA A 113 -12.79 -2.71 0.95
N PHE A 114 -12.04 -3.47 0.15
CA PHE A 114 -11.67 -4.85 0.47
C PHE A 114 -10.79 -4.93 1.72
N TYR A 115 -9.78 -4.06 1.84
CA TYR A 115 -8.93 -3.96 3.02
C TYR A 115 -9.74 -3.67 4.29
N GLU A 116 -10.68 -2.72 4.23
CA GLU A 116 -11.58 -2.42 5.35
C GLU A 116 -12.47 -3.62 5.72
N GLN A 117 -12.91 -4.40 4.73
CA GLN A 117 -13.67 -5.62 4.98
C GLN A 117 -12.80 -6.71 5.62
N CYS A 118 -11.58 -6.93 5.11
CA CYS A 118 -10.62 -7.85 5.74
C CYS A 118 -10.37 -7.52 7.21
N ALA A 119 -10.26 -6.22 7.54
CA ALA A 119 -10.08 -5.80 8.93
C ALA A 119 -11.28 -6.19 9.82
N ARG A 120 -12.51 -5.97 9.34
CA ARG A 120 -13.72 -6.41 10.07
C ARG A 120 -13.74 -7.93 10.27
N ASP A 121 -13.40 -8.67 9.21
CA ASP A 121 -13.44 -10.14 9.21
C ASP A 121 -12.41 -10.75 10.16
N CYS A 122 -11.24 -10.11 10.34
CA CYS A 122 -10.22 -10.56 11.29
C CYS A 122 -10.31 -9.89 12.67
N GLY A 123 -11.33 -9.07 12.93
CA GLY A 123 -11.54 -8.42 14.21
C GLY A 123 -10.63 -7.23 14.51
N CYS A 124 -9.99 -6.67 13.49
CA CYS A 124 -9.23 -5.43 13.61
C CYS A 124 -10.16 -4.21 13.61
N SER A 125 -10.01 -3.32 14.59
CA SER A 125 -10.82 -2.12 14.74
C SER A 125 -10.14 -0.86 14.22
N VAL A 126 -8.82 -0.91 13.98
CA VAL A 126 -7.99 0.21 13.51
C VAL A 126 -7.25 -0.17 12.23
N LEU A 127 -7.26 0.75 11.31
CA LEU A 127 -6.59 0.67 10.03
C LEU A 127 -5.41 1.64 10.02
N ARG A 128 -4.23 1.17 9.60
CA ARG A 128 -3.04 2.00 9.44
C ARG A 128 -2.39 1.78 8.08
N MET A 129 -1.78 2.82 7.57
CA MET A 129 -0.98 2.79 6.35
C MET A 129 -0.07 4.00 6.31
N ASP A 130 0.77 4.07 5.31
CA ASP A 130 1.65 5.20 5.08
C ASP A 130 1.76 5.56 3.60
N THR A 131 2.27 6.75 3.35
CA THR A 131 2.65 7.20 2.02
C THR A 131 3.74 8.28 2.11
N ASN A 132 4.47 8.49 1.04
CA ASN A 132 5.43 9.59 0.96
C ASN A 132 4.71 10.94 0.97
N ALA A 133 5.22 11.93 1.71
CA ALA A 133 4.64 13.28 1.78
C ALA A 133 4.54 13.96 0.40
N ARG A 134 5.42 13.59 -0.53
CA ARG A 134 5.40 14.06 -1.92
C ARG A 134 4.22 13.50 -2.72
N ASN A 135 3.67 12.36 -2.31
CA ASN A 135 2.54 11.70 -3.00
C ASN A 135 1.21 12.37 -2.64
N LYS A 136 1.00 13.58 -3.14
CA LYS A 136 -0.21 14.37 -2.90
C LYS A 136 -1.48 13.66 -3.40
N VAL A 137 -1.37 12.86 -4.46
CA VAL A 137 -2.48 12.10 -5.02
C VAL A 137 -2.97 11.04 -4.02
N ALA A 138 -2.06 10.24 -3.46
CA ALA A 138 -2.41 9.24 -2.47
C ALA A 138 -2.95 9.88 -1.18
N ARG A 139 -2.32 10.95 -0.69
CA ARG A 139 -2.79 11.69 0.50
C ARG A 139 -4.23 12.17 0.32
N SER A 140 -4.53 12.85 -0.78
CA SER A 140 -5.90 13.30 -1.10
C SER A 140 -6.87 12.13 -1.27
N PHE A 141 -6.43 11.04 -1.88
CA PHE A 141 -7.23 9.83 -2.08
C PHE A 141 -7.66 9.21 -0.75
N TYR A 142 -6.72 8.96 0.17
CA TYR A 142 -7.01 8.38 1.48
C TYR A 142 -7.83 9.32 2.36
N GLN A 143 -7.56 10.63 2.32
CA GLN A 143 -8.34 11.62 3.05
C GLN A 143 -9.82 11.59 2.64
N LYS A 144 -10.13 11.47 1.34
CA LYS A 144 -11.50 11.35 0.82
C LYS A 144 -12.19 10.05 1.26
N LEU A 145 -11.42 9.02 1.62
CA LEU A 145 -11.92 7.75 2.16
C LEU A 145 -12.03 7.74 3.70
N GLY A 146 -11.78 8.89 4.34
CA GLY A 146 -11.94 9.06 5.77
C GLY A 146 -10.71 8.72 6.60
N TYR A 147 -9.54 8.52 5.97
CA TYR A 147 -8.28 8.36 6.68
C TYR A 147 -7.76 9.72 7.13
N ARG A 148 -7.28 9.79 8.36
CA ARG A 148 -6.63 10.98 8.90
C ARG A 148 -5.11 10.81 8.91
N GLU A 149 -4.37 11.88 8.69
CA GLU A 149 -2.93 11.91 8.88
C GLU A 149 -2.58 11.98 10.37
N ALA A 150 -1.79 11.03 10.85
CA ALA A 150 -1.33 10.91 12.22
C ALA A 150 0.09 11.47 12.43
N GLY A 151 0.64 12.13 11.43
CA GLY A 151 1.94 12.77 11.47
C GLY A 151 2.77 12.52 10.22
N ILE A 152 3.84 13.29 10.11
CA ILE A 152 4.86 13.13 9.06
C ILE A 152 6.18 12.87 9.77
N VAL A 153 6.82 11.73 9.46
CA VAL A 153 8.03 11.28 10.14
C VAL A 153 9.17 11.14 9.15
N PRO A 154 10.28 11.90 9.32
CA PRO A 154 11.46 11.73 8.50
C PRO A 154 12.17 10.41 8.84
N CYS A 155 12.48 9.62 7.82
CA CYS A 155 13.10 8.30 7.98
C CYS A 155 13.84 7.84 6.73
N THR A 156 14.61 6.75 6.87
CA THR A 156 14.95 5.87 5.75
C THR A 156 13.86 4.79 5.69
N PHE A 157 13.19 4.65 4.57
CA PHE A 157 12.05 3.75 4.44
C PHE A 157 12.22 2.81 3.24
N ASN A 158 12.14 1.51 3.49
CA ASN A 158 12.37 0.49 2.46
C ASN A 158 13.67 0.67 1.67
N GLY A 159 14.76 1.05 2.36
CA GLY A 159 16.06 1.33 1.74
C GLY A 159 16.18 2.68 1.05
N ILE A 160 15.11 3.48 1.03
CA ILE A 160 15.11 4.83 0.44
C ILE A 160 15.40 5.86 1.53
N PRO A 161 16.49 6.65 1.43
CA PRO A 161 16.84 7.66 2.42
C PRO A 161 15.98 8.92 2.24
N ASN A 162 15.94 9.75 3.30
CA ASN A 162 15.33 11.07 3.30
C ASN A 162 13.85 11.07 2.89
N VAL A 163 13.10 10.08 3.36
CA VAL A 163 11.65 10.00 3.17
C VAL A 163 10.94 10.74 4.29
N ASP A 164 10.09 11.68 3.95
CA ASP A 164 9.07 12.21 4.85
C ASP A 164 7.82 11.32 4.74
N LEU A 165 7.67 10.39 5.69
CA LEU A 165 6.61 9.40 5.67
C LEU A 165 5.37 9.94 6.37
N VAL A 166 4.27 10.05 5.64
CA VAL A 166 2.95 10.41 6.18
C VAL A 166 2.29 9.16 6.72
N LEU A 167 1.98 9.16 8.00
CA LEU A 167 1.26 8.08 8.67
C LEU A 167 -0.24 8.34 8.62
N LEU A 168 -1.03 7.35 8.29
CA LEU A 168 -2.47 7.45 8.10
C LEU A 168 -3.20 6.42 8.96
N GLU A 169 -4.33 6.81 9.52
CA GLU A 169 -5.19 5.91 10.31
C GLU A 169 -6.67 6.15 10.05
N LYS A 170 -7.45 5.10 10.27
CA LYS A 170 -8.91 5.14 10.33
C LYS A 170 -9.40 4.14 11.36
N LYS A 171 -10.43 4.50 12.13
CA LYS A 171 -11.18 3.58 12.99
C LYS A 171 -12.41 3.08 12.25
N LEU A 172 -12.65 1.77 12.31
CA LEU A 172 -13.84 1.11 11.75
C LEU A 172 -15.04 1.23 12.67
#